data_99996fb28d3a17161c2eef2e40866962
#
_entry.id   99996fb28d3a17161c2eef2e40866962
#
_cell.length_a   1.000
_cell.length_b   1.000
_cell.length_c   1.000
_cell.angle_alpha   90.00
_cell.angle_beta   90.00
_cell.angle_gamma   90.00
#
_symmetry.space_group_name_H-M   'P 1'
#
loop_
_entity.id
_entity.type
_entity.pdbx_description
1 polymer ?
#
loop_
_entity_poly.entity_id
_entity_poly.type
_entity_poly.pdbx_seq_one_letter_code
_entity_poly.pdbx_strand_id
1 'polypeptide(L)'
;MFRTQDERMASITQTQMNHNERCPRSWIYYRRKVPQIDSDKRYAIAGTVVHESIEEYFRNIPDNPHSGLINGTFNGILNRKWEPYKEVLKEITNRKVKCAENFIKFETNRMNTFTRYRPTFLEEKRNATIEGIDYFCIIDSFWADDGILVDWKTGQKVNLDVADYIQGMIEKMVLEAHGFKVNKVLFVMLLTGNALEMSPQPVNFIHDRAIQMINYWRTGDFPKKKGQACHYCGWNLRCSLEEQRKCLWGL
;
A
#
# COMPACT_ATOMS: atom_id res chain seq x y z
N MET A 1 -22.99 -18.63 -9.68
CA MET A 1 -22.48 -19.60 -8.70
C MET A 1 -20.96 -19.70 -8.89
N PHE A 2 -20.19 -19.21 -7.92
CA PHE A 2 -18.72 -19.26 -7.99
C PHE A 2 -18.29 -20.63 -7.46
N ARG A 3 -17.90 -21.55 -8.33
CA ARG A 3 -17.28 -22.81 -7.90
C ARG A 3 -15.87 -22.48 -7.40
N THR A 4 -15.59 -22.81 -6.16
CA THR A 4 -14.23 -22.88 -5.62
C THR A 4 -13.62 -24.17 -6.13
N GLN A 5 -12.65 -24.07 -7.06
CA GLN A 5 -11.72 -25.18 -7.28
C GLN A 5 -10.77 -25.24 -6.09
N ASP A 6 -10.25 -26.42 -5.78
CA ASP A 6 -9.32 -26.77 -4.69
C ASP A 6 -7.95 -26.05 -4.80
N GLU A 7 -7.94 -24.79 -5.21
CA GLU A 7 -6.75 -23.97 -5.16
C GLU A 7 -6.54 -23.51 -3.71
N ARG A 8 -5.45 -23.94 -3.09
CA ARG A 8 -4.97 -23.35 -1.84
C ARG A 8 -4.98 -21.85 -2.00
N MET A 9 -5.56 -21.13 -1.05
CA MET A 9 -5.52 -19.68 -1.07
C MET A 9 -4.04 -19.26 -1.05
N ALA A 10 -3.55 -18.68 -2.13
CA ALA A 10 -2.22 -18.10 -2.16
C ALA A 10 -2.11 -17.04 -1.05
N SER A 11 -0.88 -16.62 -0.75
CA SER A 11 -0.58 -15.64 0.31
C SER A 11 -1.57 -14.48 0.34
N ILE A 12 -1.95 -14.07 1.53
CA ILE A 12 -2.77 -12.89 1.77
C ILE A 12 -1.88 -11.66 1.66
N THR A 13 -2.29 -10.71 0.81
CA THR A 13 -1.62 -9.41 0.70
C THR A 13 -2.46 -8.31 1.33
N GLN A 14 -1.81 -7.20 1.69
CA GLN A 14 -2.50 -5.99 2.15
C GLN A 14 -3.60 -5.52 1.17
N THR A 15 -3.30 -5.54 -0.14
CA THR A 15 -4.26 -5.12 -1.18
C THR A 15 -5.49 -6.02 -1.18
N GLN A 16 -5.31 -7.33 -1.07
CA GLN A 16 -6.43 -8.28 -0.99
C GLN A 16 -7.26 -8.04 0.26
N MET A 17 -6.61 -7.85 1.41
CA MET A 17 -7.31 -7.61 2.68
C MET A 17 -8.05 -6.27 2.66
N ASN A 18 -7.47 -5.22 2.08
CA ASN A 18 -8.14 -3.94 1.89
C ASN A 18 -9.37 -4.03 0.99
N HIS A 19 -9.32 -4.83 -0.08
CA HIS A 19 -10.50 -5.11 -0.89
C HIS A 19 -11.57 -5.84 -0.10
N ASN A 20 -11.19 -6.85 0.69
CA ASN A 20 -12.13 -7.60 1.53
C ASN A 20 -12.78 -6.70 2.60
N GLU A 21 -11.99 -5.84 3.26
CA GLU A 21 -12.50 -4.91 4.28
C GLU A 21 -13.53 -3.93 3.72
N ARG A 22 -13.28 -3.42 2.51
CA ARG A 22 -14.23 -2.56 1.79
C ARG A 22 -15.48 -3.34 1.39
N CYS A 23 -15.30 -4.50 0.78
CA CYS A 23 -16.37 -5.35 0.31
C CYS A 23 -15.83 -6.73 -0.11
N PRO A 24 -16.21 -7.86 0.53
CA PRO A 24 -15.76 -9.19 0.12
C PRO A 24 -15.99 -9.50 -1.37
N ARG A 25 -17.07 -8.97 -1.97
CA ARG A 25 -17.32 -9.07 -3.41
C ARG A 25 -16.26 -8.37 -4.25
N SER A 26 -15.74 -7.23 -3.81
CA SER A 26 -14.65 -6.53 -4.51
C SER A 26 -13.34 -7.30 -4.44
N TRP A 27 -13.08 -7.99 -3.33
CA TRP A 27 -11.92 -8.85 -3.21
C TRP A 27 -11.95 -10.01 -4.21
N ILE A 28 -13.06 -10.75 -4.37
CA ILE A 28 -13.11 -11.84 -5.35
C ILE A 28 -13.00 -11.33 -6.80
N TYR A 29 -13.53 -10.15 -7.13
CA TYR A 29 -13.33 -9.54 -8.43
C TYR A 29 -11.85 -9.18 -8.67
N TYR A 30 -11.20 -8.58 -7.69
CA TYR A 30 -9.75 -8.28 -7.73
C TYR A 30 -8.93 -9.56 -7.97
N ARG A 31 -9.18 -10.60 -7.15
CA ARG A 31 -8.45 -11.87 -7.24
C ARG A 31 -8.65 -12.57 -8.58
N ARG A 32 -9.84 -12.52 -9.15
CA ARG A 32 -10.16 -13.07 -10.46
C ARG A 32 -9.76 -12.18 -11.63
N LYS A 33 -9.05 -11.10 -11.38
CA LYS A 33 -8.61 -10.12 -12.38
C LYS A 33 -9.76 -9.63 -13.27
N VAL A 34 -10.95 -9.47 -12.68
CA VAL A 34 -12.10 -8.92 -13.38
C VAL A 34 -11.79 -7.47 -13.78
N PRO A 35 -11.92 -7.09 -15.04
CA PRO A 35 -11.65 -5.72 -15.47
C PRO A 35 -12.45 -4.71 -14.69
N GLN A 36 -11.79 -3.64 -14.25
CA GLN A 36 -12.43 -2.46 -13.67
C GLN A 36 -12.92 -1.56 -14.80
N ILE A 37 -14.04 -0.88 -14.55
CA ILE A 37 -14.54 0.15 -15.47
C ILE A 37 -13.89 1.46 -15.04
N ASP A 38 -13.25 2.12 -15.96
CA ASP A 38 -12.53 3.40 -15.91
C ASP A 38 -12.21 3.97 -14.50
N SER A 39 -10.98 3.77 -14.07
CA SER A 39 -10.40 4.58 -13.00
C SER A 39 -9.41 5.59 -13.60
N ASP A 40 -9.41 6.80 -13.09
CA ASP A 40 -8.38 7.79 -13.42
C ASP A 40 -7.00 7.27 -12.97
N LYS A 41 -6.20 6.84 -13.94
CA LYS A 41 -4.89 6.22 -13.69
C LYS A 41 -3.80 7.25 -13.35
N ARG A 42 -4.06 8.56 -13.53
CA ARG A 42 -3.05 9.61 -13.30
C ARG A 42 -2.46 9.56 -11.89
N TYR A 43 -3.32 9.39 -10.89
CA TYR A 43 -2.87 9.31 -9.48
C TYR A 43 -2.02 8.06 -9.20
N ALA A 44 -2.38 6.92 -9.79
CA ALA A 44 -1.60 5.70 -9.66
C ALA A 44 -0.23 5.84 -10.35
N ILE A 45 -0.20 6.37 -11.57
CA ILE A 45 1.06 6.63 -12.30
C ILE A 45 1.95 7.58 -11.49
N ALA A 46 1.40 8.70 -10.99
CA ALA A 46 2.16 9.64 -10.18
C ALA A 46 2.72 9.00 -8.90
N GLY A 47 1.93 8.15 -8.24
CA GLY A 47 2.38 7.38 -7.08
C GLY A 47 3.55 6.46 -7.42
N THR A 48 3.43 5.67 -8.48
CA THR A 48 4.50 4.77 -8.95
C THR A 48 5.78 5.54 -9.26
N VAL A 49 5.69 6.66 -9.98
CA VAL A 49 6.87 7.50 -10.31
C VAL A 49 7.56 8.01 -9.06
N VAL A 50 6.80 8.42 -8.03
CA VAL A 50 7.38 8.90 -6.76
C VAL A 50 8.07 7.75 -6.02
N HIS A 51 7.43 6.58 -5.86
CA HIS A 51 8.03 5.41 -5.20
C HIS A 51 9.31 4.95 -5.91
N GLU A 52 9.28 4.80 -7.24
CA GLU A 52 10.48 4.46 -8.01
C GLU A 52 11.59 5.52 -7.88
N SER A 53 11.23 6.78 -7.69
CA SER A 53 12.20 7.85 -7.46
C SER A 53 12.83 7.75 -6.07
N ILE A 54 12.07 7.38 -5.06
CA ILE A 54 12.56 7.13 -3.70
C ILE A 54 13.49 5.91 -3.68
N GLU A 55 13.07 4.82 -4.34
CA GLU A 55 13.89 3.62 -4.48
C GLU A 55 15.25 3.95 -5.12
N GLU A 56 15.25 4.62 -6.27
CA GLU A 56 16.48 4.98 -6.96
C GLU A 56 17.33 5.96 -6.16
N TYR A 57 16.71 6.89 -5.45
CA TYR A 57 17.41 7.81 -4.57
C TYR A 57 18.21 7.07 -3.50
N PHE A 58 17.57 6.15 -2.74
CA PHE A 58 18.27 5.40 -1.70
C PHE A 58 19.35 4.45 -2.22
N ARG A 59 19.22 3.96 -3.46
CA ARG A 59 20.25 3.15 -4.10
C ARG A 59 21.50 3.94 -4.47
N ASN A 60 21.37 5.24 -4.74
CA ASN A 60 22.44 6.07 -5.27
C ASN A 60 23.02 7.07 -4.26
N ILE A 61 22.31 7.37 -3.17
CA ILE A 61 22.78 8.34 -2.16
C ILE A 61 23.85 7.71 -1.26
N PRO A 62 24.93 8.43 -0.88
CA PRO A 62 25.90 7.92 0.10
C PRO A 62 25.29 7.82 1.51
N ASP A 63 25.96 7.09 2.40
CA ASP A 63 25.48 6.88 3.78
C ASP A 63 25.50 8.14 4.65
N ASN A 64 26.29 9.15 4.27
CA ASN A 64 26.39 10.43 5.00
C ASN A 64 26.13 11.61 4.04
N PRO A 65 24.92 11.80 3.54
CA PRO A 65 24.62 12.90 2.65
C PRO A 65 24.49 14.22 3.44
N HIS A 66 24.78 15.34 2.80
CA HIS A 66 24.38 16.66 3.28
C HIS A 66 23.07 17.11 2.61
N SER A 67 22.39 18.08 3.19
CA SER A 67 21.06 18.54 2.73
C SER A 67 21.00 18.97 1.26
N GLY A 68 22.06 19.64 0.77
CA GLY A 68 22.15 20.03 -0.65
C GLY A 68 22.23 18.83 -1.59
N LEU A 69 22.94 17.75 -1.18
CA LEU A 69 23.02 16.52 -1.96
C LEU A 69 21.66 15.78 -1.97
N ILE A 70 20.96 15.73 -0.83
CA ILE A 70 19.60 15.17 -0.73
C ILE A 70 18.68 15.84 -1.75
N ASN A 71 18.63 17.17 -1.71
CA ASN A 71 17.79 17.97 -2.60
C ASN A 71 18.14 17.78 -4.08
N GLY A 72 19.40 17.93 -4.44
CA GLY A 72 19.86 17.83 -5.84
C GLY A 72 19.62 16.45 -6.43
N THR A 73 19.97 15.40 -5.68
CA THR A 73 19.82 14.00 -6.13
C THR A 73 18.36 13.62 -6.32
N PHE A 74 17.51 13.87 -5.32
CA PHE A 74 16.11 13.47 -5.41
C PHE A 74 15.37 14.21 -6.52
N ASN A 75 15.51 15.53 -6.60
CA ASN A 75 14.88 16.32 -7.67
C ASN A 75 15.35 15.91 -9.07
N GLY A 76 16.64 15.63 -9.24
CA GLY A 76 17.18 15.13 -10.51
C GLY A 76 16.53 13.82 -10.96
N ILE A 77 16.41 12.85 -10.04
CA ILE A 77 15.78 11.55 -10.30
C ILE A 77 14.29 11.73 -10.61
N LEU A 78 13.55 12.43 -9.75
CA LEU A 78 12.11 12.62 -9.90
C LEU A 78 11.77 13.36 -11.21
N ASN A 79 12.54 14.37 -11.58
CA ASN A 79 12.34 15.09 -12.85
C ASN A 79 12.50 14.15 -14.05
N ARG A 80 13.55 13.36 -14.09
CA ARG A 80 13.82 12.40 -15.17
C ARG A 80 12.72 11.33 -15.26
N LYS A 81 12.28 10.76 -14.12
CA LYS A 81 11.22 9.73 -14.11
C LYS A 81 9.83 10.28 -14.43
N TRP A 82 9.58 11.55 -14.12
CA TRP A 82 8.31 12.22 -14.43
C TRP A 82 8.17 12.60 -15.91
N GLU A 83 9.28 12.90 -16.57
CA GLU A 83 9.29 13.44 -17.95
C GLU A 83 8.51 12.58 -18.97
N PRO A 84 8.63 11.23 -18.97
CA PRO A 84 7.85 10.39 -19.91
C PRO A 84 6.32 10.50 -19.73
N TYR A 85 5.87 10.94 -18.57
CA TYR A 85 4.44 11.03 -18.22
C TYR A 85 3.92 12.46 -18.13
N LYS A 86 4.72 13.46 -18.47
CA LYS A 86 4.41 14.88 -18.24
C LYS A 86 3.07 15.32 -18.82
N GLU A 87 2.71 14.86 -20.02
CA GLU A 87 1.44 15.22 -20.66
C GLU A 87 0.25 14.60 -19.94
N VAL A 88 0.37 13.32 -19.53
CA VAL A 88 -0.69 12.61 -18.79
C VAL A 88 -0.87 13.20 -17.39
N LEU A 89 0.23 13.65 -16.76
CA LEU A 89 0.27 14.16 -15.39
C LEU A 89 0.18 15.70 -15.31
N LYS A 90 -0.04 16.38 -16.42
CA LYS A 90 -0.02 17.86 -16.51
C LYS A 90 -0.88 18.54 -15.44
N GLU A 91 -2.12 18.07 -15.27
CA GLU A 91 -3.07 18.67 -14.32
C GLU A 91 -2.74 18.43 -12.85
N ILE A 92 -1.84 17.47 -12.57
CA ILE A 92 -1.44 17.11 -11.20
C ILE A 92 0.05 17.36 -10.93
N THR A 93 0.72 18.18 -11.75
CA THR A 93 2.16 18.49 -11.60
C THR A 93 2.49 19.11 -10.24
N ASN A 94 1.58 19.84 -9.62
CA ASN A 94 1.74 20.37 -8.26
C ASN A 94 1.95 19.28 -7.20
N ARG A 95 1.46 18.05 -7.42
CA ARG A 95 1.69 16.91 -6.52
C ARG A 95 3.16 16.49 -6.54
N LYS A 96 3.80 16.49 -7.74
CA LYS A 96 5.23 16.22 -7.88
C LYS A 96 6.05 17.14 -6.99
N VAL A 97 5.78 18.45 -7.08
CA VAL A 97 6.51 19.47 -6.32
C VAL A 97 6.34 19.24 -4.81
N LYS A 98 5.09 19.07 -4.35
CA LYS A 98 4.79 18.81 -2.93
C LYS A 98 5.42 17.52 -2.42
N CYS A 99 5.35 16.43 -3.20
CA CYS A 99 6.00 15.17 -2.81
C CYS A 99 7.51 15.33 -2.69
N ALA A 100 8.16 16.06 -3.61
CA ALA A 100 9.58 16.32 -3.55
C ALA A 100 9.97 17.15 -2.32
N GLU A 101 9.31 18.28 -2.10
CA GLU A 101 9.56 19.16 -0.96
C GLU A 101 9.42 18.43 0.38
N ASN A 102 8.35 17.66 0.54
CA ASN A 102 8.08 16.95 1.77
C ASN A 102 8.99 15.74 1.98
N PHE A 103 9.35 15.02 0.91
CA PHE A 103 10.37 13.98 0.98
C PHE A 103 11.72 14.54 1.43
N ILE A 104 12.20 15.60 0.77
CA ILE A 104 13.47 16.25 1.08
C ILE A 104 13.47 16.77 2.53
N LYS A 105 12.37 17.39 2.97
CA LYS A 105 12.20 17.86 4.35
C LYS A 105 12.29 16.71 5.35
N PHE A 106 11.59 15.61 5.10
CA PHE A 106 11.61 14.43 5.97
C PHE A 106 13.03 13.85 6.04
N GLU A 107 13.68 13.63 4.89
CA GLU A 107 15.03 13.08 4.81
C GLU A 107 16.08 13.99 5.47
N THR A 108 15.98 15.29 5.30
CA THR A 108 16.87 16.26 5.96
C THR A 108 16.71 16.23 7.48
N ASN A 109 15.48 16.10 7.97
CA ASN A 109 15.21 16.04 9.41
C ASN A 109 15.73 14.74 10.03
N ARG A 110 15.57 13.59 9.34
CA ARG A 110 15.98 12.30 9.88
C ARG A 110 17.47 11.99 9.76
N MET A 111 18.21 12.66 8.88
CA MET A 111 19.62 12.34 8.63
C MET A 111 20.51 12.34 9.88
N ASN A 112 20.09 13.04 10.93
CA ASN A 112 20.78 13.10 12.22
C ASN A 112 20.10 12.30 13.33
N THR A 113 19.04 11.55 13.01
CA THR A 113 18.23 10.85 14.01
C THR A 113 18.24 9.33 13.85
N PHE A 114 18.46 8.82 12.65
CA PHE A 114 18.57 7.39 12.39
C PHE A 114 20.04 6.95 12.45
N THR A 115 20.27 5.74 12.94
CA THR A 115 21.61 5.14 13.06
C THR A 115 22.31 5.02 11.71
N ARG A 116 21.53 4.67 10.67
CA ARG A 116 22.00 4.67 9.28
C ARG A 116 21.13 5.55 8.42
N TYR A 117 21.74 6.17 7.42
CA TYR A 117 21.00 6.97 6.47
C TYR A 117 20.20 6.09 5.49
N ARG A 118 20.83 5.08 4.90
CA ARG A 118 20.16 4.18 3.95
C ARG A 118 19.36 3.09 4.68
N PRO A 119 18.17 2.74 4.18
CA PRO A 119 17.39 1.65 4.77
C PRO A 119 18.08 0.30 4.58
N THR A 120 17.82 -0.63 5.50
CA THR A 120 18.27 -2.03 5.41
C THR A 120 17.52 -2.78 4.31
N PHE A 121 16.21 -2.55 4.22
CA PHE A 121 15.35 -3.05 3.14
C PHE A 121 14.68 -1.90 2.42
N LEU A 122 14.57 -2.04 1.10
CA LEU A 122 14.04 -1.02 0.21
C LEU A 122 13.28 -1.72 -0.92
N GLU A 123 11.96 -1.47 -1.05
CA GLU A 123 11.06 -2.10 -2.02
C GLU A 123 11.23 -3.64 -2.05
N GLU A 124 11.44 -4.21 -0.86
CA GLU A 124 11.77 -5.62 -0.74
C GLU A 124 10.54 -6.48 -0.54
N LYS A 125 10.39 -7.49 -1.41
CA LYS A 125 9.32 -8.49 -1.34
C LYS A 125 9.62 -9.50 -0.24
N ARG A 126 8.67 -9.68 0.69
CA ARG A 126 8.78 -10.64 1.77
C ARG A 126 7.49 -11.42 1.98
N ASN A 127 7.66 -12.65 2.44
CA ASN A 127 6.55 -13.51 2.83
C ASN A 127 6.87 -14.24 4.14
N ALA A 128 5.85 -14.55 4.90
CA ALA A 128 5.98 -15.38 6.10
C ALA A 128 4.69 -16.17 6.31
N THR A 129 4.85 -17.40 6.86
CA THR A 129 3.72 -18.19 7.35
C THR A 129 3.58 -17.93 8.84
N ILE A 130 2.48 -17.33 9.25
CA ILE A 130 2.18 -16.96 10.64
C ILE A 130 0.87 -17.64 11.02
N GLU A 131 0.89 -18.47 12.06
CA GLU A 131 -0.27 -19.26 12.52
C GLU A 131 -0.96 -20.06 11.39
N GLY A 132 -0.16 -20.61 10.46
CA GLY A 132 -0.63 -21.42 9.34
C GLY A 132 -1.23 -20.61 8.17
N ILE A 133 -1.11 -19.29 8.18
CA ILE A 133 -1.57 -18.39 7.11
C ILE A 133 -0.35 -17.75 6.44
N ASP A 134 -0.29 -17.84 5.12
CA ASP A 134 0.77 -17.23 4.33
C ASP A 134 0.45 -15.75 4.07
N TYR A 135 1.36 -14.86 4.46
CA TYR A 135 1.30 -13.43 4.19
C TYR A 135 2.39 -13.02 3.21
N PHE A 136 2.09 -12.03 2.39
CA PHE A 136 3.04 -11.40 1.46
C PHE A 136 2.90 -9.89 1.52
N CYS A 137 4.05 -9.19 1.57
CA CYS A 137 4.13 -7.74 1.51
C CYS A 137 5.32 -7.28 0.67
N ILE A 138 5.33 -5.99 0.36
CA ILE A 138 6.49 -5.27 -0.15
C ILE A 138 6.82 -4.22 0.89
N ILE A 139 8.04 -4.23 1.38
CA ILE A 139 8.55 -3.28 2.37
C ILE A 139 9.08 -2.06 1.64
N ASP A 140 8.41 -0.93 1.75
CA ASP A 140 8.87 0.31 1.12
C ASP A 140 10.27 0.70 1.64
N SER A 141 10.42 0.85 2.95
CA SER A 141 11.71 1.14 3.58
C SER A 141 11.76 0.67 5.03
N PHE A 142 12.81 -0.04 5.43
CA PHE A 142 13.00 -0.49 6.81
C PHE A 142 14.44 -0.28 7.28
N TRP A 143 14.60 0.37 8.42
CA TRP A 143 15.88 0.59 9.12
C TRP A 143 15.97 -0.39 10.30
N ALA A 144 16.68 -1.50 10.12
CA ALA A 144 16.74 -2.58 11.09
C ALA A 144 17.45 -2.17 12.40
N ASP A 145 18.48 -1.32 12.32
CA ASP A 145 19.23 -0.85 13.49
C ASP A 145 18.36 -0.01 14.44
N ASP A 146 17.39 0.71 13.89
CA ASP A 146 16.44 1.55 14.64
C ASP A 146 15.09 0.84 14.88
N GLY A 147 14.81 -0.22 14.13
CA GLY A 147 13.54 -0.91 14.11
C GLY A 147 12.41 -0.03 13.56
N ILE A 148 12.70 0.82 12.58
CA ILE A 148 11.74 1.77 12.01
C ILE A 148 11.35 1.33 10.61
N LEU A 149 10.06 1.03 10.43
CA LEU A 149 9.42 0.78 9.16
C LEU A 149 8.78 2.08 8.65
N VAL A 150 9.05 2.46 7.41
CA VAL A 150 8.47 3.63 6.76
C VAL A 150 7.75 3.22 5.50
N ASP A 151 6.51 3.64 5.39
CA ASP A 151 5.69 3.53 4.19
C ASP A 151 5.45 4.93 3.60
N TRP A 152 5.69 5.09 2.30
CA TRP A 152 5.59 6.36 1.60
C TRP A 152 4.21 6.51 0.95
N LYS A 153 3.45 7.52 1.37
CA LYS A 153 2.09 7.76 0.87
C LYS A 153 2.03 9.02 -0.01
N THR A 154 1.63 8.83 -1.26
CA THR A 154 1.37 9.93 -2.20
C THR A 154 -0.10 10.36 -2.20
N GLY A 155 -0.93 9.80 -1.33
CA GLY A 155 -2.34 10.16 -1.14
C GLY A 155 -2.51 11.43 -0.30
N GLN A 156 -3.71 12.01 -0.38
CA GLN A 156 -4.08 13.21 0.37
C GLN A 156 -4.80 12.82 1.66
N LYS A 157 -4.04 12.32 2.66
CA LYS A 157 -4.57 11.93 3.96
C LYS A 157 -3.96 12.78 5.07
N VAL A 158 -4.74 13.03 6.10
CA VAL A 158 -4.31 13.71 7.34
C VAL A 158 -4.29 12.77 8.56
N ASN A 159 -4.96 11.61 8.45
CA ASN A 159 -5.02 10.57 9.47
C ASN A 159 -4.87 9.20 8.83
N LEU A 160 -4.43 8.22 9.61
CA LEU A 160 -4.41 6.81 9.19
C LEU A 160 -5.83 6.25 9.17
N ASP A 161 -6.12 5.42 8.18
CA ASP A 161 -7.35 4.65 8.08
C ASP A 161 -7.09 3.15 8.27
N VAL A 162 -8.15 2.35 8.25
CA VAL A 162 -8.05 0.88 8.42
C VAL A 162 -7.12 0.24 7.38
N ALA A 163 -7.06 0.78 6.16
CA ALA A 163 -6.18 0.25 5.11
C ALA A 163 -4.70 0.45 5.44
N ASP A 164 -4.35 1.61 6.04
CA ASP A 164 -2.99 1.88 6.50
C ASP A 164 -2.61 0.95 7.66
N TYR A 165 -3.52 0.77 8.64
CA TYR A 165 -3.31 -0.18 9.74
C TYR A 165 -3.13 -1.63 9.25
N ILE A 166 -3.92 -2.09 8.29
CA ILE A 166 -3.77 -3.41 7.68
C ILE A 166 -2.39 -3.55 7.03
N GLN A 167 -1.97 -2.56 6.28
CA GLN A 167 -0.66 -2.57 5.62
C GLN A 167 0.47 -2.63 6.64
N GLY A 168 0.56 -1.66 7.52
CA GLY A 168 1.64 -1.58 8.50
C GLY A 168 1.71 -2.79 9.43
N MET A 169 0.55 -3.37 9.79
CA MET A 169 0.52 -4.59 10.61
C MET A 169 1.01 -5.82 9.86
N ILE A 170 0.65 -6.02 8.58
CA ILE A 170 1.15 -7.15 7.79
C ILE A 170 2.66 -7.03 7.62
N GLU A 171 3.17 -5.86 7.25
CA GLU A 171 4.60 -5.61 7.08
C GLU A 171 5.38 -5.84 8.39
N LYS A 172 4.86 -5.31 9.51
CA LYS A 172 5.42 -5.52 10.85
C LYS A 172 5.47 -7.02 11.19
N MET A 173 4.35 -7.72 11.06
CA MET A 173 4.26 -9.15 11.39
C MET A 173 5.22 -9.99 10.54
N VAL A 174 5.33 -9.71 9.25
CA VAL A 174 6.25 -10.41 8.34
C VAL A 174 7.71 -10.14 8.73
N LEU A 175 8.08 -8.89 9.03
CA LEU A 175 9.43 -8.56 9.52
C LEU A 175 9.75 -9.25 10.85
N GLU A 176 8.82 -9.24 11.80
CA GLU A 176 8.99 -9.89 13.11
C GLU A 176 9.12 -11.43 12.99
N ALA A 177 8.38 -12.05 12.06
CA ALA A 177 8.53 -13.48 11.75
C ALA A 177 9.90 -13.82 11.16
N HIS A 178 10.60 -12.86 10.56
CA HIS A 178 11.98 -12.97 10.10
C HIS A 178 13.02 -12.61 11.16
N GLY A 179 12.61 -12.37 12.42
CA GLY A 179 13.49 -12.07 13.54
C GLY A 179 13.89 -10.58 13.66
N PHE A 180 13.30 -9.68 12.90
CA PHE A 180 13.56 -8.26 13.04
C PHE A 180 12.66 -7.66 14.11
N LYS A 181 13.20 -6.73 14.90
CA LYS A 181 12.42 -5.97 15.86
C LYS A 181 11.85 -4.72 15.19
N VAL A 182 10.52 -4.58 15.14
CA VAL A 182 9.87 -3.39 14.62
C VAL A 182 9.34 -2.54 15.79
N ASN A 183 10.05 -1.46 16.08
CA ASN A 183 9.72 -0.53 17.17
C ASN A 183 8.65 0.49 16.76
N LYS A 184 8.70 0.95 15.48
CA LYS A 184 7.79 1.97 14.95
C LYS A 184 7.40 1.65 13.51
N VAL A 185 6.17 1.97 13.16
CA VAL A 185 5.67 2.00 11.78
C VAL A 185 5.23 3.44 11.51
N LEU A 186 5.85 4.07 10.53
CA LEU A 186 5.60 5.45 10.12
C LEU A 186 5.01 5.49 8.72
N PHE A 187 3.93 6.22 8.57
CA PHE A 187 3.36 6.57 7.27
C PHE A 187 3.72 8.01 6.94
N VAL A 188 4.58 8.20 5.95
CA VAL A 188 5.03 9.53 5.52
C VAL A 188 4.14 10.02 4.39
N MET A 189 3.26 10.97 4.70
CA MET A 189 2.28 11.55 3.78
C MET A 189 2.94 12.65 2.93
N LEU A 190 3.45 12.28 1.76
CA LEU A 190 4.25 13.19 0.92
C LEU A 190 3.47 14.40 0.37
N LEU A 191 2.14 14.36 0.31
CA LEU A 191 1.37 15.54 -0.10
C LEU A 191 1.09 16.53 1.02
N THR A 192 1.02 16.06 2.27
CA THR A 192 0.72 16.93 3.42
C THR A 192 1.96 17.23 4.27
N GLY A 193 3.03 16.46 4.08
CA GLY A 193 4.28 16.60 4.82
C GLY A 193 4.25 16.04 6.24
N ASN A 194 3.22 15.28 6.60
CA ASN A 194 3.06 14.68 7.91
C ASN A 194 3.69 13.29 7.95
N ALA A 195 4.39 12.96 9.04
CA ALA A 195 4.77 11.59 9.40
C ALA A 195 3.84 11.13 10.52
N LEU A 196 3.04 10.10 10.25
CA LEU A 196 2.05 9.57 11.17
C LEU A 196 2.53 8.23 11.71
N GLU A 197 2.69 8.12 13.02
CA GLU A 197 3.05 6.86 13.68
C GLU A 197 1.79 6.01 13.86
N MET A 198 1.90 4.73 13.48
CA MET A 198 0.83 3.77 13.68
C MET A 198 0.71 3.45 15.18
N SER A 199 -0.49 3.66 15.75
CA SER A 199 -0.77 3.23 17.12
C SER A 199 -0.84 1.70 17.23
N PRO A 200 -0.49 1.11 18.38
CA PRO A 200 -0.60 -0.32 18.61
C PRO A 200 -1.99 -0.87 18.28
N GLN A 201 -2.05 -2.02 17.64
CA GLN A 201 -3.29 -2.72 17.33
C GLN A 201 -3.42 -4.00 18.17
N PRO A 202 -4.63 -4.52 18.39
CA PRO A 202 -4.83 -5.83 19.01
C PRO A 202 -4.06 -6.92 18.27
N VAL A 203 -3.52 -7.89 19.00
CA VAL A 203 -2.69 -8.99 18.43
C VAL A 203 -3.43 -9.74 17.32
N ASN A 204 -4.72 -9.96 17.48
CA ASN A 204 -5.55 -10.67 16.51
C ASN A 204 -6.11 -9.77 15.39
N PHE A 205 -5.75 -8.49 15.31
CA PHE A 205 -6.32 -7.54 14.35
C PHE A 205 -6.25 -8.03 12.89
N ILE A 206 -5.11 -8.57 12.48
CA ILE A 206 -4.92 -9.11 11.12
C ILE A 206 -5.42 -10.55 11.03
N HIS A 207 -5.19 -11.37 12.05
CA HIS A 207 -5.55 -12.78 12.04
C HIS A 207 -7.06 -12.98 11.85
N ASP A 208 -7.91 -12.27 12.60
CA ASP A 208 -9.37 -12.37 12.48
C ASP A 208 -9.87 -12.03 11.07
N ARG A 209 -9.27 -11.01 10.44
CA ARG A 209 -9.58 -10.63 9.05
C ARG A 209 -9.14 -11.70 8.06
N ALA A 210 -7.98 -12.29 8.26
CA ALA A 210 -7.47 -13.37 7.43
C ALA A 210 -8.36 -14.61 7.52
N ILE A 211 -8.76 -15.02 8.72
CA ILE A 211 -9.71 -16.14 8.93
C ILE A 211 -11.04 -15.87 8.23
N GLN A 212 -11.56 -14.64 8.33
CA GLN A 212 -12.78 -14.27 7.63
C GLN A 212 -12.63 -14.42 6.11
N MET A 213 -11.52 -13.97 5.53
CA MET A 213 -11.24 -14.13 4.11
C MET A 213 -11.14 -15.59 3.69
N ILE A 214 -10.48 -16.42 4.50
CA ILE A 214 -10.38 -17.86 4.27
C ILE A 214 -11.77 -18.51 4.28
N ASN A 215 -12.64 -18.12 5.22
CA ASN A 215 -13.99 -18.64 5.30
C ASN A 215 -14.82 -18.25 4.06
N TYR A 216 -14.75 -16.99 3.58
CA TYR A 216 -15.40 -16.59 2.33
C TYR A 216 -14.86 -17.39 1.14
N TRP A 217 -13.56 -17.67 1.11
CA TRP A 217 -12.96 -18.49 0.06
C TRP A 217 -13.48 -19.93 0.07
N ARG A 218 -13.51 -20.56 1.26
CA ARG A 218 -13.97 -21.95 1.44
C ARG A 218 -15.45 -22.13 1.13
N THR A 219 -16.29 -21.20 1.55
CA THR A 219 -17.73 -21.26 1.34
C THR A 219 -18.17 -20.81 -0.05
N GLY A 220 -17.32 -20.04 -0.75
CA GLY A 220 -17.69 -19.38 -2.00
C GLY A 220 -18.70 -18.24 -1.81
N ASP A 221 -19.01 -17.88 -0.57
CA ASP A 221 -19.92 -16.78 -0.23
C ASP A 221 -19.11 -15.48 -0.03
N PHE A 222 -19.31 -14.53 -0.93
CA PHE A 222 -18.66 -13.22 -0.91
C PHE A 222 -19.73 -12.14 -0.78
N PRO A 223 -20.16 -11.81 0.45
CA PRO A 223 -21.26 -10.88 0.67
C PRO A 223 -20.92 -9.48 0.12
N LYS A 224 -21.96 -8.80 -0.36
CA LYS A 224 -21.86 -7.41 -0.78
C LYS A 224 -21.97 -6.51 0.45
N LYS A 225 -21.03 -5.59 0.60
CA LYS A 225 -21.06 -4.54 1.62
C LYS A 225 -21.40 -3.22 0.92
N LYS A 226 -22.69 -2.85 0.93
CA LYS A 226 -23.15 -1.57 0.35
C LYS A 226 -22.72 -0.41 1.24
N GLY A 227 -22.23 0.67 0.64
CA GLY A 227 -21.81 1.87 1.36
C GLY A 227 -21.16 2.90 0.45
N GLN A 228 -20.60 3.96 1.04
CA GLN A 228 -19.91 5.03 0.30
C GLN A 228 -18.80 4.52 -0.61
N ALA A 229 -18.10 3.45 -0.23
CA ALA A 229 -17.07 2.83 -1.05
C ALA A 229 -17.57 2.37 -2.43
N CYS A 230 -18.88 2.12 -2.59
CA CYS A 230 -19.46 1.74 -3.87
C CYS A 230 -19.36 2.86 -4.92
N HIS A 231 -19.37 4.12 -4.54
CA HIS A 231 -19.24 5.26 -5.47
C HIS A 231 -17.88 5.30 -6.18
N TYR A 232 -16.85 4.75 -5.52
CA TYR A 232 -15.48 4.71 -6.04
C TYR A 232 -15.04 3.30 -6.44
N CYS A 233 -15.98 2.35 -6.45
CA CYS A 233 -15.68 0.96 -6.75
C CYS A 233 -15.66 0.74 -8.27
N GLY A 234 -14.51 0.37 -8.83
CA GLY A 234 -14.37 0.09 -10.28
C GLY A 234 -15.24 -1.08 -10.79
N TRP A 235 -15.95 -1.81 -9.91
CA TRP A 235 -16.89 -2.87 -10.26
C TRP A 235 -18.35 -2.56 -9.93
N ASN A 236 -18.66 -1.31 -9.53
CA ASN A 236 -20.01 -0.93 -9.07
C ASN A 236 -21.10 -1.23 -10.11
N LEU A 237 -20.87 -0.86 -11.38
CA LEU A 237 -21.81 -1.11 -12.47
C LEU A 237 -22.05 -2.62 -12.66
N ARG A 238 -21.00 -3.43 -12.65
CA ARG A 238 -21.09 -4.88 -12.76
C ARG A 238 -21.87 -5.51 -11.60
N CYS A 239 -21.63 -5.03 -10.40
CA CYS A 239 -22.37 -5.43 -9.20
C CYS A 239 -23.87 -5.16 -9.33
N SER A 240 -24.22 -3.99 -9.85
CA SER A 240 -25.63 -3.59 -10.11
C SER A 240 -26.28 -4.43 -11.19
N LEU A 241 -25.58 -4.75 -12.28
CA LEU A 241 -26.06 -5.61 -13.36
C LEU A 241 -26.30 -7.05 -12.89
N GLU A 242 -25.44 -7.59 -12.02
CA GLU A 242 -25.64 -8.92 -11.42
C GLU A 242 -26.89 -8.96 -10.52
N GLU A 243 -27.18 -7.88 -9.78
CA GLU A 243 -28.43 -7.77 -8.99
C GLU A 243 -29.67 -7.72 -9.88
N GLN A 244 -29.63 -6.93 -10.93
CA GLN A 244 -30.75 -6.83 -11.89
C GLN A 244 -31.02 -8.19 -12.57
N ARG A 245 -29.97 -8.92 -12.98
CA ARG A 245 -30.13 -10.26 -13.55
C ARG A 245 -30.74 -11.24 -12.57
N LYS A 246 -30.34 -11.23 -11.29
CA LYS A 246 -30.93 -12.08 -10.25
C LYS A 246 -32.40 -11.76 -10.05
N CYS A 247 -32.79 -10.48 -10.06
CA CYS A 247 -34.22 -10.07 -9.98
C CYS A 247 -35.03 -10.48 -11.21
N LEU A 248 -34.43 -10.47 -12.41
CA LEU A 248 -35.11 -10.80 -13.66
C LEU A 248 -35.27 -12.31 -13.89
N TRP A 249 -34.34 -13.13 -13.36
CA TRP A 249 -34.30 -14.57 -13.64
C TRP A 249 -34.63 -15.46 -12.42
N GLY A 250 -34.97 -14.86 -11.29
CA GLY A 250 -35.37 -15.62 -10.09
C GLY A 250 -34.31 -16.57 -9.51
N LEU A 251 -33.01 -16.29 -9.76
CA LEU A 251 -31.86 -17.10 -9.35
C LEU A 251 -31.25 -16.61 -8.03
#